data_2580b24288d7503b97f333c7d1fe2243
#
_entry.id   2580b24288d7503b97f333c7d1fe2243
#
_cell.length_a   1.000
_cell.length_b   1.000
_cell.length_c   1.000
_cell.angle_alpha   90.00
_cell.angle_beta   90.00
_cell.angle_gamma   90.00
#
_symmetry.space_group_name_H-M   'P 1'
#
loop_
_entity.id
_entity.type
_entity.pdbx_description
1 polymer ?
#
loop_
_entity_poly.entity_id
_entity_poly.type
_entity_poly.pdbx_seq_one_letter_code
_entity_poly.pdbx_strand_id
1 'polypeptide(L)'
;MKVATINRTYTNWGAHCEQALAFTLTGEIRKHDHVPFDRDSDIPEYNMSVKSSGFTLASAKVNHGETFEEKITDFFARVHSTIFAYVANDFTAYLMDKATFEKFIRTFGRLDRESQKNGGGLKIKCLKESQKMIEWLKEA
;
A
#
# COMPACT_ATOMS: atom_id res chain seq x y z
N MET A 1 -6.39 -0.60 -30.19
CA MET A 1 -5.70 0.14 -29.13
C MET A 1 -6.67 0.32 -27.96
N LYS A 2 -6.27 -0.14 -26.79
CA LYS A 2 -7.09 0.09 -25.59
C LYS A 2 -6.75 1.48 -25.04
N VAL A 3 -7.77 2.32 -24.94
CA VAL A 3 -7.64 3.64 -24.30
C VAL A 3 -8.36 3.57 -22.97
N ALA A 4 -7.62 3.84 -21.89
CA ALA A 4 -8.21 3.90 -20.57
C ALA A 4 -8.34 5.36 -20.15
N THR A 5 -9.55 5.75 -19.78
CA THR A 5 -9.77 7.01 -19.11
C THR A 5 -9.82 6.71 -17.61
N ILE A 6 -8.81 7.17 -16.90
CA ILE A 6 -8.80 7.03 -15.45
C ILE A 6 -9.88 7.97 -14.91
N ASN A 7 -10.78 7.43 -14.11
CA ASN A 7 -11.89 8.20 -13.58
C ASN A 7 -11.38 9.22 -12.55
N ARG A 8 -11.43 10.50 -12.90
CA ARG A 8 -10.98 11.60 -12.05
C ARG A 8 -11.90 11.92 -10.87
N THR A 9 -13.01 11.20 -10.72
CA THR A 9 -13.88 11.39 -9.56
C THR A 9 -13.29 10.81 -8.28
N TYR A 10 -12.22 10.03 -8.37
CA TYR A 10 -11.50 9.59 -7.17
C TYR A 10 -10.70 10.74 -6.62
N THR A 11 -11.08 11.21 -5.45
CA THR A 11 -10.33 12.20 -4.68
C THR A 11 -9.13 11.56 -3.98
N ASN A 12 -9.04 10.24 -4.02
CA ASN A 12 -8.03 9.45 -3.35
C ASN A 12 -6.91 9.06 -4.32
N TRP A 13 -5.73 9.60 -4.10
CA TRP A 13 -4.54 9.31 -4.89
C TRP A 13 -4.21 7.80 -4.89
N GLY A 14 -4.38 7.11 -3.76
CA GLY A 14 -4.14 5.67 -3.67
C GLY A 14 -5.00 4.86 -4.65
N ALA A 15 -6.29 5.17 -4.73
CA ALA A 15 -7.20 4.50 -5.67
C ALA A 15 -6.80 4.77 -7.12
N HIS A 16 -6.30 5.96 -7.42
CA HIS A 16 -5.83 6.34 -8.74
C HIS A 16 -4.62 5.52 -9.17
N CYS A 17 -3.64 5.39 -8.28
CA CYS A 17 -2.44 4.58 -8.50
C CYS A 17 -2.79 3.11 -8.69
N GLU A 18 -3.69 2.59 -7.89
CA GLU A 18 -4.17 1.22 -7.98
C GLU A 18 -4.80 0.93 -9.34
N GLN A 19 -5.69 1.80 -9.80
CA GLN A 19 -6.34 1.64 -11.11
C GLN A 19 -5.35 1.74 -12.26
N ALA A 20 -4.44 2.70 -12.21
CA ALA A 20 -3.44 2.89 -13.26
C ALA A 20 -2.53 1.66 -13.37
N LEU A 21 -2.08 1.12 -12.26
CA LEU A 21 -1.24 -0.06 -12.25
C LEU A 21 -2.02 -1.30 -12.71
N ALA A 22 -3.25 -1.48 -12.23
CA ALA A 22 -4.09 -2.59 -12.66
C ALA A 22 -4.30 -2.59 -14.17
N PHE A 23 -4.59 -1.42 -14.76
CA PHE A 23 -4.72 -1.29 -16.20
C PHE A 23 -3.42 -1.65 -16.93
N THR A 24 -2.29 -1.15 -16.42
CA THR A 24 -0.98 -1.42 -17.03
C THR A 24 -0.67 -2.91 -17.06
N LEU A 25 -0.99 -3.63 -15.98
CA LEU A 25 -0.66 -5.04 -15.86
C LEU A 25 -1.68 -5.97 -16.52
N THR A 26 -2.96 -5.62 -16.49
CA THR A 26 -4.03 -6.51 -16.98
C THR A 26 -4.65 -6.06 -18.30
N GLY A 27 -4.46 -4.80 -18.70
CA GLY A 27 -5.11 -4.20 -19.84
C GLY A 27 -6.60 -3.93 -19.65
N GLU A 28 -7.11 -4.04 -18.44
CA GLU A 28 -8.52 -3.83 -18.12
C GLU A 28 -8.71 -2.67 -17.17
N ILE A 29 -9.76 -1.88 -17.41
CA ILE A 29 -10.16 -0.82 -16.50
C ILE A 29 -10.98 -1.45 -15.41
N ARG A 30 -10.60 -1.17 -14.15
CA ARG A 30 -11.32 -1.65 -12.98
C ARG A 30 -11.96 -0.51 -12.25
N LYS A 31 -13.17 -0.74 -11.77
CA LYS A 31 -13.75 0.13 -10.76
C LYS A 31 -13.10 -0.17 -9.43
N HIS A 32 -12.87 0.88 -8.67
CA HIS A 32 -12.43 0.71 -7.29
C HIS A 32 -13.62 0.24 -6.45
N ASP A 33 -13.94 -1.04 -6.57
CA ASP A 33 -14.97 -1.65 -5.75
C ASP A 33 -14.35 -2.13 -4.45
N HIS A 34 -14.99 -1.76 -3.38
CA HIS A 34 -14.66 -2.24 -2.06
C HIS A 34 -15.05 -3.72 -1.99
N VAL A 35 -14.12 -4.60 -2.27
CA VAL A 35 -14.34 -6.03 -2.12
C VAL A 35 -13.94 -6.41 -0.69
N PRO A 36 -14.91 -6.77 0.17
CA PRO A 36 -14.63 -6.98 1.60
C PRO A 36 -13.66 -8.11 1.91
N PHE A 37 -13.45 -9.02 0.97
CA PHE A 37 -12.68 -10.23 1.20
C PHE A 37 -11.22 -10.16 0.74
N ASP A 38 -10.85 -9.19 -0.08
CA ASP A 38 -9.49 -9.03 -0.63
C ASP A 38 -8.90 -7.70 -0.23
N ARG A 39 -8.99 -7.35 1.05
CA ARG A 39 -8.56 -6.05 1.56
C ARG A 39 -7.08 -5.76 1.41
N ASP A 40 -6.28 -6.80 1.27
CA ASP A 40 -4.84 -6.69 1.15
C ASP A 40 -4.32 -7.03 -0.25
N SER A 41 -5.21 -7.43 -1.17
CA SER A 41 -4.84 -7.77 -2.54
C SER A 41 -5.62 -6.91 -3.53
N ASP A 42 -5.02 -5.80 -3.92
CA ASP A 42 -5.66 -4.82 -4.83
C ASP A 42 -5.68 -5.33 -6.26
N ILE A 43 -4.72 -6.16 -6.63
CA ILE A 43 -4.66 -6.81 -7.95
C ILE A 43 -4.55 -8.32 -7.72
N PRO A 44 -5.69 -9.02 -7.56
CA PRO A 44 -5.70 -10.43 -7.17
C PRO A 44 -4.98 -11.36 -8.14
N GLU A 45 -4.96 -11.06 -9.44
CA GLU A 45 -4.30 -11.89 -10.44
C GLU A 45 -2.80 -12.02 -10.18
N TYR A 46 -2.21 -11.06 -9.49
CA TYR A 46 -0.79 -11.06 -9.14
C TYR A 46 -0.56 -11.23 -7.64
N ASN A 47 -1.63 -11.41 -6.87
CA ASN A 47 -1.57 -11.41 -5.42
C ASN A 47 -0.81 -10.18 -4.90
N MET A 48 -1.15 -9.03 -5.45
CA MET A 48 -0.41 -7.78 -5.28
C MET A 48 -1.22 -6.76 -4.49
N SER A 49 -0.55 -6.12 -3.54
CA SER A 49 -1.06 -4.96 -2.81
C SER A 49 -0.40 -3.70 -3.36
N VAL A 50 -1.17 -2.64 -3.57
CA VAL A 50 -0.68 -1.39 -4.14
C VAL A 50 -0.67 -0.29 -3.08
N LYS A 51 0.46 0.38 -2.98
CA LYS A 51 0.68 1.47 -2.03
C LYS A 51 1.12 2.73 -2.76
N SER A 52 0.91 3.87 -2.13
CA SER A 52 1.32 5.18 -2.65
C SER A 52 1.78 6.08 -1.51
N SER A 53 2.25 7.27 -1.83
CA SER A 53 2.83 8.21 -0.86
C SER A 53 1.96 8.38 0.39
N GLY A 54 2.59 8.26 1.56
CA GLY A 54 1.92 8.43 2.84
C GLY A 54 0.93 7.35 3.21
N PHE A 55 1.07 6.16 2.65
CA PHE A 55 0.14 5.07 2.91
C PHE A 55 0.15 4.61 4.37
N THR A 56 -0.95 4.01 4.76
CA THR A 56 -1.13 3.45 6.09
C THR A 56 -1.37 1.95 5.97
N LEU A 57 -0.70 1.19 6.82
CA LEU A 57 -0.99 -0.23 6.95
C LEU A 57 -2.07 -0.41 8.00
N ALA A 58 -3.24 -0.84 7.55
CA ALA A 58 -4.27 -1.28 8.46
C ALA A 58 -3.85 -2.63 9.02
N SER A 59 -3.51 -2.68 10.29
CA SER A 59 -3.49 -3.97 10.96
C SER A 59 -4.95 -4.42 11.04
N ALA A 60 -5.21 -5.60 10.51
CA ALA A 60 -6.52 -6.20 10.63
C ALA A 60 -6.78 -6.48 12.11
N LYS A 61 -7.48 -5.64 12.78
CA LYS A 61 -7.86 -5.73 14.18
C LYS A 61 -6.75 -5.39 15.18
N VAL A 62 -6.78 -4.10 15.48
CA VAL A 62 -7.23 -3.76 16.80
C VAL A 62 -6.52 -4.52 17.90
N ASN A 63 -5.74 -3.82 18.64
CA ASN A 63 -5.29 -4.18 19.99
C ASN A 63 -4.22 -5.26 20.10
N HIS A 64 -3.60 -5.70 19.03
CA HIS A 64 -2.42 -6.53 19.15
C HIS A 64 -1.18 -5.67 18.93
N GLY A 65 -0.55 -5.35 20.03
CA GLY A 65 0.70 -4.66 20.05
C GLY A 65 0.56 -3.14 20.01
N GLU A 66 1.17 -2.50 20.97
CA GLU A 66 1.28 -1.05 21.10
C GLU A 66 2.61 -0.54 20.57
N THR A 67 3.54 -1.43 20.24
CA THR A 67 4.84 -1.07 19.72
C THR A 67 4.90 -1.23 18.20
N PHE A 68 5.82 -0.52 17.59
CA PHE A 68 6.08 -0.64 16.16
C PHE A 68 6.41 -2.08 15.74
N GLU A 69 7.26 -2.76 16.51
CA GLU A 69 7.65 -4.14 16.24
C GLU A 69 6.46 -5.11 16.29
N GLU A 70 5.61 -4.97 17.28
CA GLU A 70 4.43 -5.81 17.41
C GLU A 70 3.47 -5.61 16.23
N LYS A 71 3.29 -4.36 15.79
CA LYS A 71 2.44 -4.04 14.63
C LYS A 71 3.01 -4.59 13.33
N ILE A 72 4.31 -4.48 13.12
CA ILE A 72 4.97 -5.06 11.95
C ILE A 72 4.81 -6.58 11.94
N THR A 73 5.13 -7.22 13.06
CA THR A 73 5.03 -8.68 13.18
C THR A 73 3.63 -9.16 12.89
N ASP A 74 2.62 -8.50 13.47
CA ASP A 74 1.22 -8.85 13.25
C ASP A 74 0.81 -8.66 11.78
N PHE A 75 1.18 -7.54 11.18
CA PHE A 75 0.85 -7.29 9.77
C PHE A 75 1.44 -8.36 8.85
N PHE A 76 2.72 -8.65 8.96
CA PHE A 76 3.38 -9.62 8.08
C PHE A 76 2.98 -11.07 8.36
N ALA A 77 2.48 -11.37 9.55
CA ALA A 77 1.92 -12.69 9.84
C ALA A 77 0.54 -12.90 9.19
N ARG A 78 -0.19 -11.84 8.91
CA ARG A 78 -1.58 -11.91 8.42
C ARG A 78 -1.77 -11.54 6.97
N VAL A 79 -0.87 -10.77 6.39
CA VAL A 79 -1.02 -10.31 5.01
C VAL A 79 -0.94 -11.47 4.04
N HIS A 80 -1.89 -11.50 3.10
CA HIS A 80 -1.95 -12.56 2.08
C HIS A 80 -1.20 -12.19 0.81
N SER A 81 -1.05 -10.92 0.52
CA SER A 81 -0.29 -10.47 -0.65
C SER A 81 1.16 -10.91 -0.58
N THR A 82 1.70 -11.33 -1.71
CA THR A 82 3.10 -11.73 -1.84
C THR A 82 3.95 -10.70 -2.57
N ILE A 83 3.30 -9.81 -3.31
CA ILE A 83 3.93 -8.72 -4.03
C ILE A 83 3.35 -7.40 -3.55
N PHE A 84 4.22 -6.43 -3.33
CA PHE A 84 3.83 -5.10 -2.89
C PHE A 84 4.36 -4.09 -3.90
N ALA A 85 3.47 -3.31 -4.50
CA ALA A 85 3.83 -2.27 -5.43
C ALA A 85 3.73 -0.92 -4.75
N TYR A 86 4.79 -0.16 -4.80
CA TYR A 86 4.76 1.26 -4.44
C TYR A 86 4.70 2.07 -5.73
N VAL A 87 3.64 2.83 -5.92
CA VAL A 87 3.48 3.70 -7.07
C VAL A 87 3.90 5.11 -6.67
N ALA A 88 5.02 5.56 -7.23
CA ALA A 88 5.56 6.88 -6.97
C ALA A 88 4.70 7.98 -7.59
N ASN A 89 4.94 9.22 -7.19
CA ASN A 89 4.18 10.37 -7.68
C ASN A 89 4.32 10.59 -9.20
N ASP A 90 5.37 10.07 -9.81
CA ASP A 90 5.58 10.10 -11.26
C ASP A 90 5.02 8.85 -11.96
N PHE A 91 4.22 8.03 -11.27
CA PHE A 91 3.66 6.78 -11.75
C PHE A 91 4.67 5.67 -12.04
N THR A 92 5.90 5.77 -11.57
CA THR A 92 6.82 4.63 -11.56
C THR A 92 6.37 3.65 -10.48
N ALA A 93 6.16 2.40 -10.85
CA ALA A 93 5.79 1.35 -9.90
C ALA A 93 7.02 0.54 -9.50
N TYR A 94 7.28 0.47 -8.22
CA TYR A 94 8.36 -0.34 -7.65
C TYR A 94 7.76 -1.59 -7.04
N LEU A 95 8.10 -2.74 -7.60
CA LEU A 95 7.55 -4.02 -7.17
C LEU A 95 8.51 -4.68 -6.17
N MET A 96 7.96 -5.07 -5.05
CA MET A 96 8.74 -5.64 -3.95
C MET A 96 8.14 -6.97 -3.51
N ASP A 97 8.99 -7.90 -3.14
CA ASP A 97 8.54 -9.07 -2.40
C ASP A 97 8.25 -8.69 -0.94
N LYS A 98 7.72 -9.64 -0.19
CA LYS A 98 7.32 -9.42 1.19
C LYS A 98 8.50 -9.00 2.08
N ALA A 99 9.66 -9.62 1.91
CA ALA A 99 10.85 -9.31 2.69
C ALA A 99 11.37 -7.90 2.41
N THR A 100 11.40 -7.49 1.15
CA THR A 100 11.81 -6.14 0.74
C THR A 100 10.83 -5.10 1.24
N PHE A 101 9.54 -5.40 1.18
CA PHE A 101 8.51 -4.50 1.68
C PHE A 101 8.62 -4.31 3.19
N GLU A 102 8.96 -5.37 3.93
CA GLU A 102 9.21 -5.25 5.38
C GLU A 102 10.37 -4.29 5.66
N LYS A 103 11.46 -4.39 4.91
CA LYS A 103 12.59 -3.45 5.02
C LYS A 103 12.18 -2.02 4.70
N PHE A 104 11.34 -1.84 3.69
CA PHE A 104 10.78 -0.54 3.33
C PHE A 104 10.01 0.07 4.49
N ILE A 105 9.12 -0.71 5.11
CA ILE A 105 8.32 -0.26 6.25
C ILE A 105 9.21 0.06 7.46
N ARG A 106 10.21 -0.76 7.73
CA ARG A 106 11.14 -0.50 8.85
C ARG A 106 11.96 0.76 8.65
N THR A 107 12.22 1.11 7.39
CA THR A 107 13.01 2.31 7.06
C THR A 107 12.16 3.59 7.10
N PHE A 108 10.93 3.54 6.59
CA PHE A 108 10.10 4.73 6.38
C PHE A 108 8.81 4.75 7.19
N GLY A 109 8.49 3.69 7.89
CA GLY A 109 7.26 3.59 8.65
C GLY A 109 7.41 4.05 10.09
N ARG A 110 6.29 4.43 10.68
CA ARG A 110 6.18 4.82 12.09
C ARG A 110 4.78 4.51 12.60
N LEU A 111 4.63 4.47 13.92
CA LEU A 111 3.29 4.37 14.51
C LEU A 111 2.51 5.67 14.26
N ASP A 112 1.29 5.51 13.80
CA ASP A 112 0.35 6.62 13.62
C ASP A 112 -0.54 6.74 14.85
N ARG A 113 -0.13 7.62 15.77
CA ARG A 113 -0.85 7.84 17.02
C ARG A 113 -2.14 8.65 16.82
N GLU A 114 -2.27 9.34 15.71
CA GLU A 114 -3.51 10.07 15.38
C GLU A 114 -4.67 9.11 15.12
N SER A 115 -4.40 7.92 14.59
CA SER A 115 -5.42 6.88 14.42
C SER A 115 -6.10 6.53 15.75
N GLN A 116 -5.32 6.47 16.82
CA GLN A 116 -5.83 6.14 18.14
C GLN A 116 -6.74 7.23 18.70
N LYS A 117 -6.38 8.50 18.48
CA LYS A 117 -7.17 9.65 18.93
C LYS A 117 -8.54 9.71 18.25
N ASN A 118 -8.62 9.24 17.02
CA ASN A 118 -9.84 9.25 16.24
C ASN A 118 -10.69 7.99 16.44
N GLY A 119 -10.42 7.22 17.49
CA GLY A 119 -11.19 6.03 17.82
C GLY A 119 -10.79 4.78 17.03
N GLY A 120 -9.74 4.85 16.23
CA GLY A 120 -9.17 3.70 15.52
C GLY A 120 -8.06 3.03 16.33
N GLY A 121 -7.67 1.83 15.92
CA GLY A 121 -6.48 1.17 16.46
C GLY A 121 -5.21 1.82 15.94
N LEU A 122 -4.10 1.63 16.64
CA LEU A 122 -2.79 2.07 16.16
C LEU A 122 -2.48 1.44 14.81
N LYS A 123 -2.00 2.26 13.89
CA LYS A 123 -1.61 1.83 12.55
C LYS A 123 -0.15 2.18 12.29
N ILE A 124 0.44 1.54 11.32
CA ILE A 124 1.73 1.95 10.79
C ILE A 124 1.48 2.90 9.63
N LYS A 125 2.06 4.08 9.69
CA LYS A 125 2.00 5.07 8.61
C LYS A 125 3.37 5.24 8.00
N CYS A 126 3.44 5.19 6.68
CA CYS A 126 4.66 5.50 5.97
C CYS A 126 4.76 7.00 5.73
N LEU A 127 5.98 7.51 5.75
CA LEU A 127 6.22 8.91 5.46
C LEU A 127 5.82 9.24 4.02
N LYS A 128 5.50 10.50 3.78
CA LYS A 128 5.26 10.98 2.42
C LYS A 128 6.51 10.80 1.58
N GLU A 129 6.31 10.62 0.29
CA GLU A 129 7.40 10.41 -0.65
C GLU A 129 8.45 11.50 -0.56
N SER A 130 9.71 11.08 -0.57
CA SER A 130 10.87 11.94 -0.56
C SER A 130 11.90 11.41 -1.55
N GLN A 131 12.87 12.23 -1.89
CA GLN A 131 13.98 11.83 -2.76
C GLN A 131 14.75 10.65 -2.15
N LYS A 132 14.95 10.65 -0.84
CA LYS A 132 15.61 9.58 -0.13
C LYS A 132 14.86 8.24 -0.26
N MET A 133 13.54 8.29 -0.19
CA MET A 133 12.70 7.11 -0.39
C MET A 133 12.85 6.55 -1.81
N ILE A 134 12.83 7.41 -2.81
CA ILE A 134 12.96 6.99 -4.21
C ILE A 134 14.34 6.38 -4.46
N GLU A 135 15.39 6.97 -3.92
CA GLU A 135 16.74 6.41 -4.02
C GLU A 135 16.84 5.03 -3.39
N TRP A 136 16.22 4.87 -2.22
CA TRP A 136 16.16 3.56 -1.55
C TRP A 136 15.44 2.52 -2.41
N LEU A 137 14.29 2.89 -3.00
CA LEU A 137 13.50 2.00 -3.85
C LEU A 137 14.27 1.56 -5.10
N LYS A 138 15.04 2.47 -5.69
CA LYS A 138 15.85 2.16 -6.88
C LYS A 138 16.97 1.17 -6.60
N GLU A 139 17.49 1.18 -5.38
CA GLU A 139 18.59 0.31 -4.96
C GLU A 139 18.11 -1.03 -4.41
N ALA A 140 16.86 -1.11 -4.04
CA ALA A 140 16.29 -2.30 -3.42
C ALA A 140 16.12 -3.47 -4.41
#